data_52b9654a793952f08cf67ef94b5198e6
#
_entry.id   52b9654a793952f08cf67ef94b5198e6
#
_cell.length_a   1.000
_cell.length_b   1.000
_cell.length_c   1.000
_cell.angle_alpha   90.00
_cell.angle_beta   90.00
_cell.angle_gamma   90.00
#
_symmetry.space_group_name_H-M   'P 1'
#
loop_
_entity.id
_entity.type
_entity.pdbx_description
1 polymer ?
#
loop_
_entity_poly.entity_id
_entity_poly.type
_entity_poly.pdbx_seq_one_letter_code
_entity_poly.pdbx_strand_id
1 'polypeptide(L)'
;MQLDCRNLNCPEPLLRAKKTLGELKIGESLEILVNDVAPRENIKRFLAKNGFEAQISQAGADTLIKTVKTDELKDTNIDDIYCDVTAPKRGKVIFLNEEQCGSGPIGKSLLAKFLGAALSLDEKPAKIICVNNAVHITTNRGHECFEAIKKLNEAGAEILSCGSCLESYKLVDKLAIGEISNACEIMDVLLKYEVIKL
;
A
#
# COMPACT_ATOMS: atom_id res chain seq x y z
N MET A 1 24.94 10.98 3.97
CA MET A 1 24.75 11.11 2.50
C MET A 1 23.34 11.55 2.22
N GLN A 2 23.08 12.39 1.19
CA GLN A 2 21.74 12.86 0.86
C GLN A 2 21.35 12.39 -0.54
N LEU A 3 20.12 11.90 -0.70
CA LEU A 3 19.53 11.37 -1.93
C LEU A 3 18.24 12.13 -2.25
N ASP A 4 18.23 12.82 -3.38
CA ASP A 4 17.02 13.49 -3.89
C ASP A 4 16.24 12.53 -4.78
N CYS A 5 15.04 12.17 -4.35
CA CYS A 5 14.11 11.28 -5.04
C CYS A 5 12.78 11.97 -5.38
N ARG A 6 12.74 13.31 -5.35
CA ARG A 6 11.55 14.06 -5.73
C ARG A 6 11.24 13.90 -7.21
N ASN A 7 9.97 13.90 -7.56
CA ASN A 7 9.46 13.79 -8.93
C ASN A 7 9.91 12.51 -9.67
N LEU A 8 10.31 11.48 -8.92
CA LEU A 8 10.65 10.19 -9.49
C LEU A 8 9.47 9.24 -9.38
N ASN A 9 9.15 8.58 -10.48
CA ASN A 9 8.11 7.55 -10.49
C ASN A 9 8.59 6.26 -9.83
N CYS A 10 7.66 5.55 -9.19
CA CYS A 10 7.92 4.20 -8.67
C CYS A 10 8.31 3.26 -9.83
N PRO A 11 9.35 2.38 -9.66
CA PRO A 11 10.07 2.04 -8.42
C PRO A 11 11.38 2.81 -8.20
N GLU A 12 11.70 3.81 -9.00
CA GLU A 12 13.00 4.50 -9.04
C GLU A 12 13.51 4.99 -7.67
N PRO A 13 12.68 5.66 -6.81
CA PRO A 13 13.13 6.11 -5.48
C PRO A 13 13.65 4.97 -4.62
N LEU A 14 12.97 3.82 -4.66
CA LEU A 14 13.36 2.65 -3.87
C LEU A 14 14.65 2.00 -4.39
N LEU A 15 14.79 1.90 -5.72
CA LEU A 15 16.00 1.39 -6.38
C LEU A 15 17.22 2.20 -5.99
N ARG A 16 17.12 3.52 -6.01
CA ARG A 16 18.19 4.43 -5.61
C ARG A 16 18.52 4.30 -4.13
N ALA A 17 17.49 4.25 -3.26
CA ALA A 17 17.69 4.06 -1.82
C ALA A 17 18.41 2.73 -1.52
N LYS A 18 17.99 1.62 -2.15
CA LYS A 18 18.64 0.31 -1.99
C LYS A 18 20.09 0.36 -2.44
N LYS A 19 20.38 0.91 -3.63
CA LYS A 19 21.75 1.03 -4.16
C LYS A 19 22.63 1.85 -3.22
N THR A 20 22.16 3.03 -2.82
CA THR A 20 22.90 3.94 -1.93
C THR A 20 23.18 3.31 -0.58
N LEU A 21 22.19 2.65 0.04
CA LEU A 21 22.40 1.92 1.31
C LEU A 21 23.37 0.75 1.16
N GLY A 22 23.41 0.09 -0.02
CA GLY A 22 24.39 -0.94 -0.32
C GLY A 22 25.84 -0.42 -0.32
N GLU A 23 26.04 0.81 -0.80
CA GLU A 23 27.34 1.47 -0.89
C GLU A 23 27.82 2.09 0.44
N LEU A 24 26.92 2.36 1.38
CA LEU A 24 27.26 2.91 2.69
C LEU A 24 27.90 1.87 3.61
N LYS A 25 28.77 2.35 4.49
CA LYS A 25 29.33 1.54 5.59
C LYS A 25 28.36 1.52 6.78
N ILE A 26 28.47 0.47 7.59
CA ILE A 26 27.72 0.38 8.86
C ILE A 26 28.09 1.60 9.73
N GLY A 27 27.08 2.26 10.30
CA GLY A 27 27.19 3.49 11.06
C GLY A 27 26.97 4.77 10.25
N GLU A 28 26.98 4.72 8.93
CA GLU A 28 26.73 5.89 8.09
C GLU A 28 25.23 6.15 7.94
N SER A 29 24.89 7.43 7.78
CA SER A 29 23.49 7.88 7.66
C SER A 29 23.14 8.22 6.21
N LEU A 30 21.88 7.91 5.83
CA LEU A 30 21.26 8.31 4.59
C LEU A 30 20.06 9.20 4.86
N GLU A 31 19.97 10.30 4.14
CA GLU A 31 18.83 11.21 4.09
C GLU A 31 18.21 11.13 2.70
N ILE A 32 16.92 10.83 2.62
CA ILE A 32 16.19 10.65 1.36
C ILE A 32 15.05 11.66 1.31
N LEU A 33 15.03 12.49 0.28
CA LEU A 33 14.01 13.50 0.07
C LEU A 33 13.00 13.00 -0.97
N VAL A 34 11.72 12.98 -0.60
CA VAL A 34 10.59 12.58 -1.47
C VAL A 34 9.45 13.57 -1.35
N ASN A 35 8.68 13.74 -2.40
CA ASN A 35 7.53 14.65 -2.44
C ASN A 35 6.18 13.93 -2.60
N ASP A 36 6.17 12.59 -2.77
CA ASP A 36 4.96 11.79 -2.92
C ASP A 36 4.82 10.75 -1.81
N VAL A 37 3.57 10.40 -1.48
CA VAL A 37 3.25 9.45 -0.41
C VAL A 37 3.70 8.03 -0.75
N ALA A 38 3.47 7.57 -1.99
CA ALA A 38 3.79 6.21 -2.37
C ALA A 38 5.30 5.89 -2.26
N PRO A 39 6.25 6.71 -2.78
CA PRO A 39 7.67 6.53 -2.53
C PRO A 39 8.04 6.55 -1.05
N ARG A 40 7.44 7.45 -0.25
CA ARG A 40 7.67 7.54 1.19
C ARG A 40 7.35 6.22 1.89
N GLU A 41 6.16 5.67 1.68
CA GLU A 41 5.73 4.44 2.33
C GLU A 41 6.53 3.21 1.86
N ASN A 42 6.90 3.17 0.58
CA ASN A 42 7.75 2.10 0.04
C ASN A 42 9.16 2.09 0.66
N ILE A 43 9.79 3.25 0.76
CA ILE A 43 11.10 3.37 1.40
C ILE A 43 11.01 3.01 2.88
N LYS A 44 9.97 3.47 3.58
CA LYS A 44 9.73 3.12 4.99
C LYS A 44 9.60 1.61 5.20
N ARG A 45 8.79 0.91 4.37
CA ARG A 45 8.66 -0.56 4.42
C ARG A 45 9.99 -1.26 4.13
N PHE A 46 10.72 -0.79 3.13
CA PHE A 46 12.04 -1.33 2.81
C PHE A 46 13.02 -1.24 3.97
N LEU A 47 13.10 -0.08 4.62
CA LEU A 47 13.94 0.14 5.78
C LEU A 47 13.55 -0.80 6.93
N ALA A 48 12.25 -0.89 7.23
CA ALA A 48 11.72 -1.77 8.28
C ALA A 48 12.03 -3.26 8.01
N LYS A 49 11.85 -3.74 6.77
CA LYS A 49 12.19 -5.13 6.38
C LYS A 49 13.68 -5.45 6.56
N ASN A 50 14.55 -4.44 6.38
CA ASN A 50 15.98 -4.59 6.61
C ASN A 50 16.40 -4.36 8.07
N GLY A 51 15.47 -4.01 8.96
CA GLY A 51 15.74 -3.73 10.36
C GLY A 51 16.29 -2.33 10.61
N PHE A 52 16.15 -1.42 9.66
CA PHE A 52 16.60 -0.03 9.78
C PHE A 52 15.46 0.87 10.26
N GLU A 53 15.74 1.73 11.22
CA GLU A 53 14.80 2.73 11.69
C GLU A 53 14.68 3.89 10.70
N ALA A 54 13.46 4.29 10.37
CA ALA A 54 13.15 5.43 9.53
C ALA A 54 12.66 6.60 10.37
N GLN A 55 13.44 7.68 10.46
CA GLN A 55 13.03 8.94 11.06
C GLN A 55 12.45 9.82 9.96
N ILE A 56 11.18 10.18 10.09
CA ILE A 56 10.45 10.97 9.09
C ILE A 56 10.25 12.38 9.63
N SER A 57 10.61 13.38 8.82
CA SER A 57 10.40 14.79 9.13
C SER A 57 9.93 15.55 7.90
N GLN A 58 9.22 16.68 8.13
CA GLN A 58 8.78 17.56 7.06
C GLN A 58 9.94 18.49 6.65
N ALA A 59 10.15 18.61 5.36
CA ALA A 59 11.14 19.52 4.77
C ALA A 59 10.43 20.47 3.78
N GLY A 60 9.72 21.47 4.31
CA GLY A 60 8.83 22.33 3.50
C GLY A 60 7.59 21.55 3.05
N ALA A 61 7.38 21.47 1.72
CA ALA A 61 6.31 20.66 1.13
C ALA A 61 6.70 19.18 0.97
N ASP A 62 7.99 18.86 1.15
CA ASP A 62 8.56 17.55 0.91
C ASP A 62 8.73 16.76 2.23
N THR A 63 8.96 15.47 2.12
CA THR A 63 9.26 14.59 3.26
C THR A 63 10.73 14.19 3.24
N LEU A 64 11.41 14.35 4.36
CA LEU A 64 12.76 13.87 4.58
C LEU A 64 12.72 12.58 5.41
N ILE A 65 13.26 11.51 4.86
CA ILE A 65 13.43 10.23 5.53
C ILE A 65 14.91 10.07 5.88
N LYS A 66 15.21 9.94 7.16
CA LYS A 66 16.57 9.72 7.65
C LYS A 66 16.70 8.34 8.26
N THR A 67 17.77 7.64 7.90
CA THR A 67 18.09 6.33 8.44
C THR A 67 19.60 6.19 8.66
N VAL A 68 19.99 5.24 9.51
CA VAL A 68 21.38 4.84 9.73
C VAL A 68 21.51 3.38 9.33
N LYS A 69 22.53 3.04 8.54
CA LYS A 69 22.84 1.65 8.23
C LYS A 69 23.41 0.97 9.48
N THR A 70 22.60 0.15 10.13
CA THR A 70 22.98 -0.53 11.39
C THR A 70 23.52 -1.94 11.16
N ASP A 71 23.26 -2.54 9.99
CA ASP A 71 23.66 -3.89 9.61
C ASP A 71 23.85 -3.99 8.08
N GLU A 72 24.33 -5.11 7.59
CA GLU A 72 24.36 -5.36 6.14
C GLU A 72 22.93 -5.48 5.59
N LEU A 73 22.75 -4.99 4.37
CA LEU A 73 21.48 -5.15 3.66
C LEU A 73 21.18 -6.63 3.47
N LYS A 74 20.04 -7.08 3.94
CA LYS A 74 19.50 -8.37 3.56
C LYS A 74 19.28 -8.34 2.06
N ASP A 75 19.68 -9.38 1.35
CA ASP A 75 19.46 -9.49 -0.10
C ASP A 75 17.96 -9.68 -0.35
N THR A 76 17.23 -8.60 -0.16
CA THR A 76 15.81 -8.52 -0.46
C THR A 76 15.66 -8.19 -1.93
N ASN A 77 15.13 -9.15 -2.69
CA ASN A 77 14.71 -8.88 -4.05
C ASN A 77 13.71 -7.71 -4.01
N ILE A 78 13.76 -6.81 -4.98
CA ILE A 78 12.84 -5.65 -5.02
C ILE A 78 11.39 -6.14 -5.08
N ASP A 79 11.17 -7.26 -5.76
CA ASP A 79 9.89 -7.96 -5.78
C ASP A 79 9.41 -8.35 -4.38
N ASP A 80 10.32 -8.71 -3.45
CA ASP A 80 9.99 -9.05 -2.06
C ASP A 80 9.62 -7.84 -1.21
N ILE A 81 9.93 -6.63 -1.66
CA ILE A 81 9.58 -5.38 -0.97
C ILE A 81 8.18 -4.92 -1.36
N TYR A 82 7.82 -5.18 -2.62
CA TYR A 82 6.48 -4.94 -3.15
C TYR A 82 5.52 -6.09 -2.85
N CYS A 83 6.07 -7.30 -2.63
CA CYS A 83 5.30 -8.52 -2.46
C CYS A 83 5.84 -9.30 -1.26
N ASP A 84 4.97 -9.67 -0.33
CA ASP A 84 5.22 -10.78 0.58
C ASP A 84 5.21 -12.06 -0.24
N VAL A 85 6.34 -12.41 -0.86
CA VAL A 85 6.49 -13.66 -1.60
C VAL A 85 6.74 -14.81 -0.62
N THR A 86 5.74 -15.14 0.14
CA THR A 86 5.54 -16.53 0.52
C THR A 86 4.74 -17.17 -0.60
N ALA A 87 5.13 -18.37 -1.06
CA ALA A 87 4.63 -19.16 -2.18
C ALA A 87 3.21 -18.84 -2.69
N PRO A 88 2.86 -19.06 -3.98
CA PRO A 88 1.63 -18.60 -4.56
C PRO A 88 0.44 -19.11 -3.74
N LYS A 89 -0.02 -18.34 -2.79
CA LYS A 89 -1.34 -18.52 -2.23
C LYS A 89 -2.27 -18.23 -3.41
N ARG A 90 -2.84 -19.27 -4.00
CA ARG A 90 -3.94 -19.19 -4.96
C ARG A 90 -5.17 -18.65 -4.20
N GLY A 91 -5.07 -17.42 -3.75
CA GLY A 91 -6.15 -16.72 -3.07
C GLY A 91 -6.91 -15.85 -4.05
N LYS A 92 -8.11 -15.44 -3.68
CA LYS A 92 -8.93 -14.50 -4.44
C LYS A 92 -8.69 -13.09 -3.92
N VAL A 93 -8.69 -12.13 -4.85
CA VAL A 93 -8.58 -10.70 -4.55
C VAL A 93 -9.83 -9.99 -5.03
N ILE A 94 -10.45 -9.19 -4.19
CA ILE A 94 -11.52 -8.28 -4.59
C ILE A 94 -10.89 -6.96 -5.04
N PHE A 95 -11.15 -6.58 -6.30
CA PHE A 95 -10.72 -5.31 -6.85
C PHE A 95 -11.91 -4.36 -6.96
N LEU A 96 -11.80 -3.22 -6.26
CA LEU A 96 -12.79 -2.15 -6.21
C LEU A 96 -12.21 -0.88 -6.83
N ASN A 97 -12.84 -0.35 -7.88
CA ASN A 97 -12.52 0.95 -8.45
C ASN A 97 -13.59 2.01 -8.17
N GLU A 98 -14.76 1.57 -7.70
CA GLU A 98 -15.87 2.44 -7.33
C GLU A 98 -16.39 2.09 -5.93
N GLU A 99 -17.08 3.03 -5.31
CA GLU A 99 -17.76 2.83 -4.01
C GLU A 99 -19.12 2.14 -4.13
N GLN A 100 -19.42 1.57 -5.32
CA GLN A 100 -20.69 0.93 -5.64
C GLN A 100 -20.52 -0.12 -6.76
N CYS A 101 -21.43 -1.10 -6.79
CA CYS A 101 -21.54 -2.06 -7.88
C CYS A 101 -22.43 -1.52 -8.98
N GLY A 102 -21.84 -1.15 -10.13
CA GLY A 102 -22.57 -0.61 -11.26
C GLY A 102 -23.17 0.78 -11.02
N SER A 103 -23.88 1.31 -12.02
CA SER A 103 -24.45 2.68 -11.99
C SER A 103 -25.93 2.72 -11.56
N GLY A 104 -26.51 1.59 -11.20
CA GLY A 104 -27.92 1.51 -10.79
C GLY A 104 -28.19 2.08 -9.39
N PRO A 105 -29.46 2.37 -9.06
CA PRO A 105 -29.83 3.03 -7.80
C PRO A 105 -29.52 2.20 -6.55
N ILE A 106 -29.30 0.89 -6.69
CA ILE A 106 -28.97 -0.02 -5.58
C ILE A 106 -27.46 -0.30 -5.45
N GLY A 107 -26.63 0.32 -6.30
CA GLY A 107 -25.20 -0.04 -6.46
C GLY A 107 -24.42 -0.02 -5.14
N LYS A 108 -24.62 0.99 -4.29
CA LYS A 108 -23.94 1.10 -2.98
C LYS A 108 -24.38 -0.02 -2.03
N SER A 109 -25.68 -0.22 -1.86
CA SER A 109 -26.19 -1.28 -0.99
C SER A 109 -25.87 -2.69 -1.53
N LEU A 110 -25.75 -2.84 -2.85
CA LEU A 110 -25.36 -4.10 -3.48
C LEU A 110 -23.90 -4.44 -3.16
N LEU A 111 -23.00 -3.46 -3.26
CA LEU A 111 -21.59 -3.65 -2.87
C LEU A 111 -21.48 -4.05 -1.39
N ALA A 112 -22.18 -3.35 -0.51
CA ALA A 112 -22.20 -3.69 0.92
C ALA A 112 -22.69 -5.11 1.19
N LYS A 113 -23.73 -5.55 0.45
CA LYS A 113 -24.25 -6.93 0.55
C LYS A 113 -23.24 -7.97 0.05
N PHE A 114 -22.53 -7.73 -1.05
CA PHE A 114 -21.52 -8.67 -1.55
C PHE A 114 -20.33 -8.79 -0.61
N LEU A 115 -19.83 -7.68 -0.08
CA LEU A 115 -18.76 -7.68 0.91
C LEU A 115 -19.21 -8.36 2.22
N GLY A 116 -20.44 -8.12 2.64
CA GLY A 116 -21.04 -8.78 3.81
C GLY A 116 -21.22 -10.29 3.59
N ALA A 117 -21.65 -10.71 2.39
CA ALA A 117 -21.78 -12.12 2.05
C ALA A 117 -20.43 -12.85 2.04
N ALA A 118 -19.35 -12.17 1.59
CA ALA A 118 -17.99 -12.74 1.60
C ALA A 118 -17.52 -13.12 3.01
N LEU A 119 -18.02 -12.45 4.05
CA LEU A 119 -17.74 -12.81 5.45
C LEU A 119 -18.34 -14.16 5.88
N SER A 120 -19.44 -14.56 5.25
CA SER A 120 -20.17 -15.79 5.60
C SER A 120 -19.66 -17.03 4.84
N LEU A 121 -18.79 -16.83 3.84
CA LEU A 121 -18.22 -17.91 3.06
C LEU A 121 -17.01 -18.52 3.77
N ASP A 122 -16.75 -19.82 3.53
CA ASP A 122 -15.57 -20.50 4.08
C ASP A 122 -14.28 -19.90 3.50
N GLU A 123 -14.24 -19.68 2.18
CA GLU A 123 -13.12 -19.05 1.50
C GLU A 123 -13.31 -17.52 1.45
N LYS A 124 -12.45 -16.81 2.17
CA LYS A 124 -12.42 -15.34 2.21
C LYS A 124 -11.40 -14.77 1.23
N PRO A 125 -11.61 -13.54 0.75
CA PRO A 125 -10.60 -12.89 -0.08
C PRO A 125 -9.29 -12.74 0.71
N ALA A 126 -8.17 -13.02 0.06
CA ALA A 126 -6.85 -12.79 0.65
C ALA A 126 -6.54 -11.29 0.74
N LYS A 127 -6.98 -10.54 -0.27
CA LYS A 127 -6.77 -9.09 -0.34
C LYS A 127 -8.01 -8.37 -0.89
N ILE A 128 -8.16 -7.10 -0.49
CA ILE A 128 -9.12 -6.16 -1.09
C ILE A 128 -8.35 -4.93 -1.53
N ILE A 129 -8.42 -4.60 -2.81
CA ILE A 129 -7.72 -3.48 -3.41
C ILE A 129 -8.73 -2.37 -3.71
N CYS A 130 -8.50 -1.19 -3.17
CA CYS A 130 -9.32 0.00 -3.37
C CYS A 130 -8.56 1.05 -4.18
N VAL A 131 -9.05 1.35 -5.37
CA VAL A 131 -8.50 2.40 -6.25
C VAL A 131 -9.59 3.40 -6.62
N ASN A 132 -9.23 4.54 -7.18
CA ASN A 132 -10.16 5.59 -7.59
C ASN A 132 -11.19 5.91 -6.48
N ASN A 133 -12.48 5.95 -6.77
CA ASN A 133 -13.52 6.28 -5.78
C ASN A 133 -13.62 5.27 -4.63
N ALA A 134 -13.20 4.02 -4.83
CA ALA A 134 -13.23 3.02 -3.75
C ALA A 134 -12.37 3.37 -2.52
N VAL A 135 -11.41 4.30 -2.64
CA VAL A 135 -10.63 4.78 -1.47
C VAL A 135 -11.49 5.52 -0.46
N HIS A 136 -12.67 6.00 -0.83
CA HIS A 136 -13.63 6.58 0.12
C HIS A 136 -14.16 5.54 1.12
N ILE A 137 -14.21 4.26 0.74
CA ILE A 137 -14.64 3.18 1.65
C ILE A 137 -13.64 3.02 2.80
N THR A 138 -12.35 3.10 2.51
CA THR A 138 -11.27 2.89 3.51
C THR A 138 -10.96 4.14 4.34
N THR A 139 -11.47 5.31 3.92
CA THR A 139 -11.19 6.60 4.57
C THR A 139 -12.40 7.19 5.31
N ASN A 140 -13.60 6.66 5.08
CA ASN A 140 -14.83 7.14 5.72
C ASN A 140 -15.48 6.04 6.58
N ARG A 141 -15.35 6.16 7.90
CA ARG A 141 -15.93 5.21 8.86
C ARG A 141 -17.47 5.13 8.81
N GLY A 142 -18.14 6.15 8.24
CA GLY A 142 -19.59 6.17 8.03
C GLY A 142 -20.03 5.58 6.69
N HIS A 143 -19.12 5.09 5.87
CA HIS A 143 -19.46 4.48 4.58
C HIS A 143 -20.15 3.12 4.78
N GLU A 144 -21.22 2.82 4.01
CA GLU A 144 -22.01 1.58 4.14
C GLU A 144 -21.16 0.30 4.07
N CYS A 145 -20.08 0.30 3.27
CA CYS A 145 -19.17 -0.84 3.11
C CYS A 145 -18.07 -0.91 4.17
N PHE A 146 -17.86 0.15 4.98
CA PHE A 146 -16.70 0.23 5.88
C PHE A 146 -16.68 -0.92 6.89
N GLU A 147 -17.80 -1.20 7.55
CA GLU A 147 -17.87 -2.28 8.56
C GLU A 147 -17.66 -3.66 7.95
N ALA A 148 -18.09 -3.90 6.70
CA ALA A 148 -17.86 -5.16 6.01
C ALA A 148 -16.35 -5.34 5.69
N ILE A 149 -15.70 -4.31 5.17
CA ILE A 149 -14.24 -4.33 4.89
C ILE A 149 -13.44 -4.50 6.18
N LYS A 150 -13.84 -3.82 7.26
CA LYS A 150 -13.20 -3.95 8.57
C LYS A 150 -13.25 -5.39 9.08
N LYS A 151 -14.42 -6.03 9.04
CA LYS A 151 -14.57 -7.43 9.45
C LYS A 151 -13.79 -8.39 8.54
N LEU A 152 -13.70 -8.13 7.24
CA LEU A 152 -12.86 -8.91 6.32
C LEU A 152 -11.38 -8.75 6.67
N ASN A 153 -10.93 -7.56 7.03
CA ASN A 153 -9.57 -7.32 7.51
C ASN A 153 -9.28 -8.07 8.83
N GLU A 154 -10.20 -7.99 9.80
CA GLU A 154 -10.12 -8.75 11.06
C GLU A 154 -10.12 -10.27 10.81
N ALA A 155 -10.74 -10.74 9.74
CA ALA A 155 -10.74 -12.14 9.31
C ALA A 155 -9.49 -12.52 8.49
N GLY A 156 -8.53 -11.61 8.32
CA GLY A 156 -7.23 -11.86 7.69
C GLY A 156 -7.09 -11.38 6.25
N ALA A 157 -8.08 -10.70 5.68
CA ALA A 157 -7.93 -10.05 4.38
C ALA A 157 -7.04 -8.80 4.50
N GLU A 158 -6.05 -8.66 3.64
CA GLU A 158 -5.21 -7.47 3.55
C GLU A 158 -5.93 -6.38 2.73
N ILE A 159 -6.02 -5.16 3.27
CA ILE A 159 -6.70 -4.05 2.61
C ILE A 159 -5.65 -3.08 2.06
N LEU A 160 -5.66 -2.88 0.74
CA LEU A 160 -4.72 -2.01 0.04
C LEU A 160 -5.45 -0.85 -0.61
N SER A 161 -5.06 0.37 -0.26
CA SER A 161 -5.59 1.62 -0.85
C SER A 161 -4.54 2.30 -1.72
N CYS A 162 -4.90 2.65 -2.96
CA CYS A 162 -4.00 3.30 -3.90
C CYS A 162 -3.55 4.68 -3.38
N GLY A 163 -2.23 4.86 -3.19
CA GLY A 163 -1.64 6.09 -2.68
C GLY A 163 -1.92 7.30 -3.56
N SER A 164 -1.75 7.19 -4.89
CA SER A 164 -2.05 8.28 -5.82
C SER A 164 -3.54 8.69 -5.81
N CYS A 165 -4.45 7.73 -5.58
CA CYS A 165 -5.87 8.04 -5.44
C CYS A 165 -6.14 8.78 -4.13
N LEU A 166 -5.57 8.32 -3.02
CA LEU A 166 -5.66 9.00 -1.73
C LEU A 166 -5.11 10.43 -1.79
N GLU A 167 -4.00 10.65 -2.47
CA GLU A 167 -3.42 11.99 -2.70
C GLU A 167 -4.36 12.87 -3.53
N SER A 168 -4.84 12.37 -4.65
CA SER A 168 -5.75 13.10 -5.55
C SER A 168 -7.02 13.56 -4.85
N TYR A 169 -7.59 12.71 -3.98
CA TYR A 169 -8.78 13.04 -3.18
C TYR A 169 -8.46 13.75 -1.85
N LYS A 170 -7.18 13.99 -1.52
CA LYS A 170 -6.73 14.60 -0.24
C LYS A 170 -7.20 13.79 0.98
N LEU A 171 -7.08 12.47 0.90
CA LEU A 171 -7.57 11.52 1.89
C LEU A 171 -6.46 10.73 2.59
N VAL A 172 -5.19 11.02 2.33
CA VAL A 172 -4.04 10.29 2.89
C VAL A 172 -4.13 10.21 4.42
N ASP A 173 -4.34 11.34 5.07
CA ASP A 173 -4.40 11.41 6.54
C ASP A 173 -5.72 10.87 7.13
N LYS A 174 -6.68 10.51 6.25
CA LYS A 174 -7.98 9.96 6.64
C LYS A 174 -8.06 8.44 6.50
N LEU A 175 -6.99 7.79 6.05
CA LEU A 175 -6.99 6.33 5.94
C LEU A 175 -7.30 5.71 7.30
N ALA A 176 -8.43 5.03 7.40
CA ALA A 176 -8.97 4.50 8.64
C ALA A 176 -8.77 2.98 8.77
N ILE A 177 -8.47 2.30 7.66
CA ILE A 177 -8.25 0.85 7.62
C ILE A 177 -7.36 0.47 6.44
N GLY A 178 -6.52 -0.55 6.65
CA GLY A 178 -5.59 -1.07 5.65
C GLY A 178 -4.33 -0.22 5.50
N GLU A 179 -3.64 -0.43 4.40
CA GLU A 179 -2.36 0.18 4.09
C GLU A 179 -2.38 0.94 2.77
N ILE A 180 -1.48 1.92 2.67
CA ILE A 180 -1.26 2.64 1.41
C ILE A 180 -0.41 1.78 0.49
N SER A 181 -0.92 1.54 -0.72
CA SER A 181 -0.26 0.77 -1.77
C SER A 181 0.09 1.66 -2.97
N ASN A 182 0.81 1.11 -3.91
CA ASN A 182 1.25 1.78 -5.12
C ASN A 182 0.92 0.95 -6.38
N ALA A 183 1.05 1.56 -7.56
CA ALA A 183 0.69 0.93 -8.82
C ALA A 183 1.46 -0.38 -9.10
N CYS A 184 2.74 -0.46 -8.70
CA CYS A 184 3.54 -1.68 -8.93
C CYS A 184 3.05 -2.83 -8.06
N GLU A 185 2.81 -2.58 -6.77
CA GLU A 185 2.27 -3.57 -5.84
C GLU A 185 0.87 -4.03 -6.24
N ILE A 186 -0.01 -3.10 -6.62
CA ILE A 186 -1.35 -3.42 -7.10
C ILE A 186 -1.29 -4.31 -8.35
N MET A 187 -0.49 -3.94 -9.34
CA MET A 187 -0.35 -4.73 -10.57
C MET A 187 0.24 -6.11 -10.30
N ASP A 188 1.22 -6.22 -9.42
CA ASP A 188 1.80 -7.51 -9.04
C ASP A 188 0.76 -8.43 -8.40
N VAL A 189 -0.05 -7.90 -7.48
CA VAL A 189 -1.17 -8.66 -6.88
C VAL A 189 -2.17 -9.08 -7.95
N LEU A 190 -2.58 -8.18 -8.86
CA LEU A 190 -3.55 -8.50 -9.92
C LEU A 190 -3.05 -9.56 -10.89
N LEU A 191 -1.74 -9.67 -11.10
CA LEU A 191 -1.14 -10.69 -11.96
C LEU A 191 -0.97 -12.07 -11.28
N LYS A 192 -0.87 -12.10 -9.96
CA LYS A 192 -0.58 -13.32 -9.19
C LYS A 192 -1.82 -14.00 -8.58
N TYR A 193 -2.91 -13.28 -8.41
CA TYR A 193 -4.12 -13.75 -7.74
C TYR A 193 -5.31 -13.88 -8.72
N GLU A 194 -6.29 -14.69 -8.35
CA GLU A 194 -7.60 -14.68 -9.03
C GLU A 194 -8.36 -13.42 -8.63
N VAL A 195 -8.67 -12.57 -9.63
CA VAL A 195 -9.27 -11.25 -9.38
C VAL A 195 -10.78 -11.29 -9.56
N ILE A 196 -11.49 -10.87 -8.51
CA ILE A 196 -12.94 -10.62 -8.55
C ILE A 196 -13.14 -9.12 -8.62
N LYS A 197 -13.67 -8.63 -9.71
CA LYS A 197 -14.03 -7.22 -9.88
C LYS A 197 -15.50 -7.01 -9.53
N LEU A 198 -15.76 -6.10 -8.59
CA LEU A 198 -17.10 -5.66 -8.18
C LEU A 198 -17.36 -4.21 -8.60
#